data_2d67a9a1a9de1edc5f6c7350fd72a346
#
_entry.id   2d67a9a1a9de1edc5f6c7350fd72a346
#
_cell.length_a   1.000
_cell.length_b   1.000
_cell.length_c   1.000
_cell.angle_alpha   90.00
_cell.angle_beta   90.00
_cell.angle_gamma   90.00
#
_symmetry.space_group_name_H-M   'P 1'
#
loop_
_entity.id
_entity.type
_entity.pdbx_description
1 polymer ?
#
loop_
_entity_poly.entity_id
_entity_poly.type
_entity_poly.pdbx_seq_one_letter_code
_entity_poly.pdbx_strand_id
1 'polypeptide(L)'
;MEKKLYTLLVYSENVPGILSQVSAVFTRQQVNIESINASAFSVSGIHKYTITAWSYEEEIKKITKLIERKIDVVKADYYLDDELFIHEIAIYKIATPALMANPEVSRVIRRCGARMLEVNPTYTTVQVAGLTDDVQDLYNKLHAFGCLLQYSRSGRVAVTRSTEEPLAEFLLKNKDI
;
A
#
# COMPACT_ATOMS: atom_id res chain seq x y z
N MET A 1 14.96 18.27 10.93
CA MET A 1 13.66 17.77 10.39
C MET A 1 13.63 16.26 10.60
N GLU A 2 12.47 15.70 10.89
CA GLU A 2 12.30 14.27 11.13
C GLU A 2 11.80 13.59 9.85
N LYS A 3 12.27 12.38 9.56
CA LYS A 3 11.73 11.57 8.47
C LYS A 3 10.33 11.09 8.85
N LYS A 4 9.39 11.23 7.92
CA LYS A 4 8.02 10.73 8.05
C LYS A 4 7.69 9.76 6.92
N LEU A 5 6.68 8.92 7.14
CA LEU A 5 6.14 8.07 6.10
C LEU A 5 5.15 8.88 5.27
N TYR A 6 5.45 9.06 4.00
CA TYR A 6 4.58 9.71 3.04
C TYR A 6 3.96 8.71 2.10
N THR A 7 2.74 8.98 1.70
CA THR A 7 2.03 8.23 0.66
C THR A 7 1.82 9.15 -0.55
N LEU A 8 2.39 8.76 -1.69
CA LEU A 8 2.16 9.45 -2.96
C LEU A 8 1.05 8.76 -3.72
N LEU A 9 0.12 9.55 -4.24
CA LEU A 9 -0.88 9.12 -5.21
C LEU A 9 -0.48 9.68 -6.58
N VAL A 10 -0.17 8.79 -7.51
CA VAL A 10 0.26 9.14 -8.86
C VAL A 10 -0.74 8.57 -9.87
N TYR A 11 -1.23 9.41 -10.75
CA TYR A 11 -2.13 9.05 -11.83
C TYR A 11 -1.40 9.22 -13.15
N SER A 12 -1.37 8.19 -13.99
CA SER A 12 -0.70 8.23 -15.27
C SER A 12 -1.51 7.53 -16.35
N GLU A 13 -1.18 7.80 -17.59
CA GLU A 13 -1.62 6.96 -18.70
C GLU A 13 -1.08 5.53 -18.54
N ASN A 14 -1.84 4.55 -19.05
CA ASN A 14 -1.41 3.14 -19.02
C ASN A 14 -0.46 2.86 -20.20
N VAL A 15 0.79 3.30 -20.06
CA VAL A 15 1.82 3.07 -21.07
C VAL A 15 2.97 2.22 -20.53
N PRO A 16 3.59 1.36 -21.35
CA PRO A 16 4.75 0.58 -20.93
C PRO A 16 5.89 1.47 -20.47
N GLY A 17 6.54 1.09 -19.35
CA GLY A 17 7.73 1.79 -18.83
C GLY A 17 7.45 2.95 -17.87
N ILE A 18 6.20 3.38 -17.68
CA ILE A 18 5.88 4.49 -16.75
C ILE A 18 6.29 4.17 -15.31
N LEU A 19 6.07 2.94 -14.85
CA LEU A 19 6.50 2.51 -13.52
C LEU A 19 8.02 2.64 -13.34
N SER A 20 8.80 2.28 -14.36
CA SER A 20 10.26 2.44 -14.35
C SER A 20 10.68 3.92 -14.29
N GLN A 21 9.96 4.78 -14.98
CA GLN A 21 10.22 6.23 -14.96
C GLN A 21 9.91 6.84 -13.59
N VAL A 22 8.81 6.41 -12.94
CA VAL A 22 8.43 6.85 -11.60
C VAL A 22 9.44 6.36 -10.57
N SER A 23 9.77 5.07 -10.57
CA SER A 23 10.76 4.50 -9.62
C SER A 23 12.16 5.09 -9.79
N ALA A 24 12.57 5.42 -11.02
CA ALA A 24 13.85 6.07 -11.28
C ALA A 24 13.98 7.46 -10.62
N VAL A 25 12.87 8.18 -10.38
CA VAL A 25 12.89 9.44 -9.65
C VAL A 25 13.30 9.22 -8.20
N PHE A 26 12.75 8.21 -7.54
CA PHE A 26 13.12 7.83 -6.16
C PHE A 26 14.59 7.41 -6.09
N THR A 27 15.03 6.58 -7.01
CA THR A 27 16.44 6.14 -7.09
C THR A 27 17.40 7.32 -7.21
N ARG A 28 17.11 8.30 -8.08
CA ARG A 28 17.95 9.50 -8.26
C ARG A 28 17.98 10.41 -7.03
N GLN A 29 16.92 10.40 -6.22
CA GLN A 29 16.86 11.15 -4.96
C GLN A 29 17.34 10.30 -3.76
N GLN A 30 17.80 9.07 -3.99
CA GLN A 30 18.27 8.13 -2.96
C GLN A 30 17.23 7.86 -1.86
N VAL A 31 15.95 7.82 -2.23
CA VAL A 31 14.83 7.49 -1.35
C VAL A 31 14.32 6.09 -1.68
N ASN A 32 14.25 5.22 -0.69
CA ASN A 32 13.70 3.88 -0.86
C ASN A 32 12.18 3.89 -0.89
N ILE A 33 11.60 3.09 -1.78
CA ILE A 33 10.17 2.81 -1.81
C ILE A 33 9.88 1.69 -0.82
N GLU A 34 9.01 1.93 0.16
CA GLU A 34 8.56 0.93 1.14
C GLU A 34 7.51 -0.01 0.54
N SER A 35 6.56 0.55 -0.18
CA SER A 35 5.56 -0.21 -0.91
C SER A 35 5.10 0.52 -2.16
N ILE A 36 4.68 -0.24 -3.16
CA ILE A 36 4.03 0.29 -4.36
C ILE A 36 2.86 -0.62 -4.72
N ASN A 37 1.70 -0.02 -4.89
CA ASN A 37 0.53 -0.64 -5.47
C ASN A 37 0.18 0.08 -6.76
N ALA A 38 -0.07 -0.67 -7.83
CA ALA A 38 -0.43 -0.12 -9.13
C ALA A 38 -1.65 -0.84 -9.67
N SER A 39 -2.69 -0.10 -10.04
CA SER A 39 -3.93 -0.67 -10.56
C SER A 39 -4.56 0.25 -11.61
N ALA A 40 -5.39 -0.35 -12.46
CA ALA A 40 -6.27 0.44 -13.33
C ALA A 40 -7.20 1.30 -12.47
N PHE A 41 -7.40 2.53 -12.90
CA PHE A 41 -8.28 3.47 -12.23
C PHE A 41 -9.68 3.47 -12.86
N SER A 42 -10.65 4.11 -12.21
CA SER A 42 -12.04 4.21 -12.72
C SER A 42 -12.16 4.97 -14.03
N VAL A 43 -11.21 5.86 -14.34
CA VAL A 43 -11.11 6.55 -15.61
C VAL A 43 -10.34 5.64 -16.59
N SER A 44 -10.98 5.32 -17.72
CA SER A 44 -10.38 4.45 -18.74
C SER A 44 -9.05 4.98 -19.25
N GLY A 45 -8.06 4.10 -19.38
CA GLY A 45 -6.71 4.44 -19.80
C GLY A 45 -5.81 5.04 -18.74
N ILE A 46 -6.31 5.25 -17.51
CA ILE A 46 -5.52 5.77 -16.38
C ILE A 46 -5.19 4.67 -15.39
N HIS A 47 -3.95 4.68 -14.91
CA HIS A 47 -3.48 3.89 -13.78
C HIS A 47 -3.24 4.77 -12.57
N LYS A 48 -3.56 4.24 -11.39
CA LYS A 48 -3.26 4.85 -10.10
C LYS A 48 -2.16 4.06 -9.41
N TYR A 49 -1.14 4.77 -8.95
CA TYR A 49 -0.07 4.23 -8.11
C TYR A 49 -0.21 4.79 -6.70
N THR A 50 -0.16 3.92 -5.71
CA THR A 50 -0.03 4.29 -4.31
C THR A 50 1.37 3.89 -3.87
N ILE A 51 2.23 4.86 -3.61
CA ILE A 51 3.66 4.64 -3.31
C ILE A 51 3.94 5.17 -1.91
N THR A 52 4.56 4.36 -1.06
CA THR A 52 4.98 4.81 0.28
C THR A 52 6.49 4.90 0.39
N ALA A 53 6.98 5.94 1.06
CA ALA A 53 8.39 6.14 1.28
C ALA A 53 8.65 6.95 2.56
N TRP A 54 9.70 6.58 3.30
CA TRP A 54 10.24 7.36 4.40
C TRP A 54 11.14 8.46 3.88
N SER A 55 10.77 9.73 4.11
CA SER A 55 11.52 10.87 3.58
C SER A 55 11.35 12.11 4.45
N TYR A 56 12.11 13.15 4.14
CA TYR A 56 11.87 14.50 4.60
C TYR A 56 10.85 15.19 3.68
N GLU A 57 10.09 16.15 4.21
CA GLU A 57 9.04 16.85 3.45
C GLU A 57 9.58 17.52 2.18
N GLU A 58 10.74 18.18 2.27
CA GLU A 58 11.35 18.84 1.11
C GLU A 58 11.74 17.84 0.00
N GLU A 59 12.24 16.65 0.38
CA GLU A 59 12.61 15.60 -0.58
C GLU A 59 11.37 15.03 -1.27
N ILE A 60 10.32 14.71 -0.49
CA ILE A 60 9.09 14.15 -1.06
C ILE A 60 8.38 15.15 -1.97
N LYS A 61 8.35 16.42 -1.59
CA LYS A 61 7.84 17.52 -2.43
C LYS A 61 8.59 17.64 -3.75
N LYS A 62 9.92 17.50 -3.71
CA LYS A 62 10.75 17.49 -4.91
C LYS A 62 10.49 16.26 -5.79
N ILE A 63 10.40 15.07 -5.18
CA ILE A 63 10.08 13.81 -5.87
C ILE A 63 8.73 13.93 -6.59
N THR A 64 7.68 14.39 -5.89
CA THR A 64 6.34 14.56 -6.45
C THR A 64 6.37 15.47 -7.68
N LYS A 65 7.01 16.63 -7.58
CA LYS A 65 7.15 17.55 -8.72
C LYS A 65 7.93 16.96 -9.90
N LEU A 66 8.95 16.14 -9.64
CA LEU A 66 9.72 15.48 -10.69
C LEU A 66 8.92 14.37 -11.38
N ILE A 67 8.04 13.69 -10.65
CA ILE A 67 7.11 12.70 -11.19
C ILE A 67 6.07 13.40 -12.07
N GLU A 68 5.44 14.47 -11.56
CA GLU A 68 4.41 15.22 -12.25
C GLU A 68 4.88 15.84 -13.58
N ARG A 69 6.17 16.11 -13.72
CA ARG A 69 6.78 16.59 -14.98
C ARG A 69 6.94 15.51 -16.06
N LYS A 70 6.63 14.25 -15.78
CA LYS A 70 6.67 13.18 -16.79
C LYS A 70 5.48 13.33 -17.73
N ILE A 71 5.72 13.14 -19.03
CA ILE A 71 4.70 13.36 -20.09
C ILE A 71 3.46 12.52 -19.83
N ASP A 72 3.65 11.26 -19.45
CA ASP A 72 2.56 10.30 -19.25
C ASP A 72 1.92 10.38 -17.86
N VAL A 73 2.39 11.28 -16.96
CA VAL A 73 1.81 11.49 -15.64
C VAL A 73 0.80 12.62 -15.70
N VAL A 74 -0.43 12.30 -15.34
CA VAL A 74 -1.55 13.27 -15.34
C VAL A 74 -1.52 14.10 -14.07
N LYS A 75 -1.26 13.45 -12.92
CA LYS A 75 -1.22 14.12 -11.61
C LYS A 75 -0.39 13.31 -10.62
N ALA A 76 0.29 14.01 -9.71
CA ALA A 76 0.95 13.41 -8.56
C ALA A 76 0.80 14.31 -7.34
N ASP A 77 0.39 13.72 -6.22
CA ASP A 77 0.29 14.39 -4.91
C ASP A 77 0.92 13.51 -3.83
N TYR A 78 1.32 14.12 -2.72
CA TYR A 78 1.81 13.41 -1.54
C TYR A 78 0.97 13.78 -0.31
N TYR A 79 0.84 12.85 0.60
CA TYR A 79 -0.02 12.94 1.78
C TYR A 79 0.65 12.33 2.99
N LEU A 80 0.25 12.78 4.18
CA LEU A 80 0.48 12.11 5.45
C LEU A 80 -0.68 11.16 5.77
N ASP A 81 -0.49 10.27 6.73
CA ASP A 81 -1.47 9.23 7.07
C ASP A 81 -2.79 9.78 7.61
N ASP A 82 -2.78 10.95 8.24
CA ASP A 82 -3.98 11.64 8.75
C ASP A 82 -4.86 12.26 7.66
N GLU A 83 -4.32 12.47 6.46
CA GLU A 83 -5.02 13.00 5.29
C GLU A 83 -5.69 11.91 4.44
N LEU A 84 -5.41 10.63 4.74
CA LEU A 84 -5.82 9.49 3.94
C LEU A 84 -6.64 8.49 4.75
N PHE A 85 -7.51 7.77 4.04
CA PHE A 85 -7.97 6.45 4.44
C PHE A 85 -7.07 5.40 3.80
N ILE A 86 -6.41 4.58 4.62
CA ILE A 86 -5.40 3.61 4.19
C ILE A 86 -5.81 2.24 4.66
N HIS A 87 -5.74 1.25 3.76
CA HIS A 87 -5.86 -0.16 4.10
C HIS A 87 -4.84 -0.98 3.34
N GLU A 88 -4.46 -2.12 3.93
CA GLU A 88 -3.68 -3.17 3.30
C GLU A 88 -4.40 -4.51 3.43
N ILE A 89 -4.11 -5.44 2.54
CA ILE A 89 -4.49 -6.84 2.69
C ILE A 89 -3.21 -7.64 2.91
N ALA A 90 -3.22 -8.55 3.88
CA ALA A 90 -2.15 -9.51 4.07
C ALA A 90 -2.67 -10.93 4.14
N ILE A 91 -1.88 -11.85 3.63
CA ILE A 91 -2.13 -13.29 3.65
C ILE A 91 -0.98 -13.95 4.42
N TYR A 92 -1.36 -14.78 5.38
CA TYR A 92 -0.46 -15.56 6.22
C TYR A 92 -0.74 -17.03 5.98
N LYS A 93 0.29 -17.81 5.70
CA LYS A 93 0.21 -19.26 5.70
C LYS A 93 0.82 -19.75 7.01
N ILE A 94 0.06 -20.48 7.80
CA ILE A 94 0.45 -21.03 9.09
C ILE A 94 0.37 -22.54 9.13
N ALA A 95 1.18 -23.17 9.97
CA ALA A 95 1.13 -24.61 10.15
C ALA A 95 -0.15 -25.04 10.86
N THR A 96 -1.00 -25.86 10.24
CA THR A 96 -2.24 -26.36 10.85
C THR A 96 -1.99 -27.16 12.13
N PRO A 97 -0.97 -28.01 12.24
CA PRO A 97 -0.67 -28.68 13.50
C PRO A 97 -0.41 -27.72 14.66
N ALA A 98 0.27 -26.60 14.42
CA ALA A 98 0.52 -25.58 15.44
C ALA A 98 -0.77 -24.83 15.84
N LEU A 99 -1.65 -24.54 14.86
CA LEU A 99 -2.96 -23.96 15.10
C LEU A 99 -3.84 -24.87 15.97
N MET A 100 -3.79 -26.19 15.74
CA MET A 100 -4.58 -27.17 16.50
C MET A 100 -4.01 -27.43 17.90
N ALA A 101 -2.68 -27.40 18.04
CA ALA A 101 -2.02 -27.64 19.32
C ALA A 101 -2.09 -26.45 20.28
N ASN A 102 -2.20 -25.22 19.77
CA ASN A 102 -2.19 -24.02 20.58
C ASN A 102 -3.46 -23.15 20.37
N PRO A 103 -4.42 -23.18 21.33
CA PRO A 103 -5.64 -22.38 21.25
C PRO A 103 -5.40 -20.86 21.18
N GLU A 104 -4.25 -20.37 21.67
CA GLU A 104 -3.93 -18.93 21.60
C GLU A 104 -3.74 -18.45 20.15
N VAL A 105 -3.22 -19.29 19.26
CA VAL A 105 -3.11 -18.96 17.83
C VAL A 105 -4.49 -18.64 17.24
N SER A 106 -5.48 -19.50 17.49
CA SER A 106 -6.87 -19.27 17.09
C SER A 106 -7.48 -18.00 17.69
N ARG A 107 -7.15 -17.71 18.97
CA ARG A 107 -7.63 -16.50 19.65
C ARG A 107 -7.05 -15.24 19.04
N VAL A 108 -5.75 -15.23 18.73
CA VAL A 108 -5.08 -14.10 18.09
C VAL A 108 -5.66 -13.83 16.72
N ILE A 109 -5.85 -14.86 15.90
CA ILE A 109 -6.47 -14.73 14.57
C ILE A 109 -7.83 -14.05 14.67
N ARG A 110 -8.70 -14.52 15.59
CA ARG A 110 -10.03 -13.93 15.79
C ARG A 110 -10.00 -12.50 16.33
N ARG A 111 -9.10 -12.20 17.29
CA ARG A 111 -8.97 -10.85 17.86
C ARG A 111 -8.50 -9.83 16.85
N CYS A 112 -7.65 -10.23 15.91
CA CYS A 112 -7.21 -9.37 14.82
C CYS A 112 -8.24 -9.28 13.67
N GLY A 113 -9.45 -9.86 13.82
CA GLY A 113 -10.45 -9.85 12.75
C GLY A 113 -10.04 -10.62 11.50
N ALA A 114 -9.06 -11.50 11.64
CA ALA A 114 -8.53 -12.24 10.52
C ALA A 114 -9.44 -13.40 10.11
N ARG A 115 -9.51 -13.68 8.82
CA ARG A 115 -10.39 -14.64 8.19
C ARG A 115 -9.60 -15.83 7.71
N MET A 116 -10.02 -17.05 8.03
CA MET A 116 -9.47 -18.26 7.44
C MET A 116 -10.04 -18.43 6.04
N LEU A 117 -9.15 -18.53 5.04
CA LEU A 117 -9.52 -18.72 3.64
C LEU A 117 -9.51 -20.19 3.24
N GLU A 118 -8.53 -20.93 3.75
CA GLU A 118 -8.32 -22.33 3.48
C GLU A 118 -7.74 -23.02 4.70
N VAL A 119 -8.23 -24.23 4.98
CA VAL A 119 -7.70 -25.09 6.05
C VAL A 119 -7.48 -26.49 5.47
N ASN A 120 -6.25 -26.97 5.55
CA ASN A 120 -5.93 -28.34 5.22
C ASN A 120 -5.02 -28.97 6.31
N PRO A 121 -4.72 -30.26 6.27
CA PRO A 121 -3.98 -30.94 7.34
C PRO A 121 -2.57 -30.36 7.61
N THR A 122 -1.94 -29.74 6.61
CA THR A 122 -0.57 -29.26 6.71
C THR A 122 -0.47 -27.77 6.95
N TYR A 123 -1.30 -26.96 6.29
CA TYR A 123 -1.32 -25.50 6.47
C TYR A 123 -2.73 -24.92 6.49
N THR A 124 -2.84 -23.76 7.07
CA THR A 124 -4.04 -22.91 7.05
C THR A 124 -3.65 -21.55 6.49
N THR A 125 -4.44 -21.04 5.53
CA THR A 125 -4.28 -19.70 4.98
C THR A 125 -5.24 -18.74 5.66
N VAL A 126 -4.67 -17.64 6.19
CA VAL A 126 -5.40 -16.61 6.93
C VAL A 126 -5.21 -15.26 6.25
N GLN A 127 -6.26 -14.46 6.17
CA GLN A 127 -6.25 -13.11 5.61
C GLN A 127 -6.66 -12.10 6.67
N VAL A 128 -5.99 -10.96 6.68
CA VAL A 128 -6.47 -9.74 7.36
C VAL A 128 -6.48 -8.57 6.38
N ALA A 129 -7.44 -7.68 6.53
CA ALA A 129 -7.46 -6.37 5.89
C ALA A 129 -7.57 -5.32 6.99
N GLY A 130 -6.69 -4.33 6.99
CA GLY A 130 -6.64 -3.31 8.05
C GLY A 130 -5.56 -2.28 7.81
N LEU A 131 -5.23 -1.54 8.86
CA LEU A 131 -4.11 -0.62 8.87
C LEU A 131 -2.78 -1.38 8.79
N THR A 132 -1.73 -0.71 8.35
CA THR A 132 -0.37 -1.28 8.30
C THR A 132 0.06 -1.88 9.65
N ASP A 133 -0.27 -1.20 10.75
CA ASP A 133 0.06 -1.65 12.11
C ASP A 133 -0.70 -2.90 12.51
N ASP A 134 -1.98 -3.03 12.14
CA ASP A 134 -2.80 -4.23 12.40
C ASP A 134 -2.25 -5.45 11.68
N VAL A 135 -1.85 -5.25 10.42
CA VAL A 135 -1.22 -6.28 9.58
C VAL A 135 0.12 -6.71 10.21
N GLN A 136 0.93 -5.75 10.63
CA GLN A 136 2.24 -6.05 11.23
C GLN A 136 2.10 -6.70 12.62
N ASP A 137 1.12 -6.28 13.41
CA ASP A 137 0.84 -6.87 14.73
C ASP A 137 0.48 -8.37 14.62
N LEU A 138 -0.39 -8.74 13.69
CA LEU A 138 -0.70 -10.14 13.44
C LEU A 138 0.53 -10.94 12.98
N TYR A 139 1.36 -10.35 12.08
CA TYR A 139 2.61 -10.96 11.66
C TYR A 139 3.51 -11.28 12.86
N ASN A 140 3.75 -10.28 13.71
CA ASN A 140 4.64 -10.41 14.87
C ASN A 140 4.14 -11.51 15.83
N LYS A 141 2.84 -11.57 16.09
CA LYS A 141 2.21 -12.57 16.94
C LYS A 141 2.35 -13.99 16.38
N LEU A 142 2.03 -14.18 15.09
CA LEU A 142 2.15 -15.49 14.44
C LEU A 142 3.60 -15.95 14.31
N HIS A 143 4.52 -15.01 14.08
CA HIS A 143 5.95 -15.29 14.06
C HIS A 143 6.46 -15.72 15.44
N ALA A 144 6.04 -15.05 16.52
CA ALA A 144 6.40 -15.38 17.90
C ALA A 144 5.90 -16.77 18.32
N PHE A 145 4.77 -17.25 17.79
CA PHE A 145 4.30 -18.63 17.99
C PHE A 145 5.08 -19.68 17.20
N GLY A 146 5.98 -19.26 16.30
CA GLY A 146 6.74 -20.18 15.45
C GLY A 146 5.87 -20.95 14.43
N CYS A 147 4.65 -20.50 14.18
CA CYS A 147 3.71 -21.21 13.29
C CYS A 147 3.63 -20.59 11.89
N LEU A 148 4.25 -19.46 11.64
CA LEU A 148 4.22 -18.76 10.37
C LEU A 148 5.11 -19.46 9.34
N LEU A 149 4.53 -19.89 8.21
CA LEU A 149 5.23 -20.53 7.11
C LEU A 149 5.55 -19.54 5.97
N GLN A 150 4.58 -18.69 5.62
CA GLN A 150 4.71 -17.67 4.57
C GLN A 150 3.90 -16.43 4.91
N TYR A 151 4.32 -15.30 4.38
CA TYR A 151 3.66 -14.02 4.56
C TYR A 151 3.76 -13.21 3.27
N SER A 152 2.65 -12.56 2.91
CA SER A 152 2.62 -11.60 1.80
C SER A 152 1.62 -10.50 2.10
N ARG A 153 1.93 -9.27 1.70
CA ARG A 153 1.02 -8.13 1.80
C ARG A 153 0.94 -7.35 0.49
N SER A 154 -0.20 -6.69 0.27
CA SER A 154 -0.45 -5.93 -0.95
C SER A 154 0.32 -4.61 -1.01
N GLY A 155 0.80 -4.09 0.12
CA GLY A 155 1.08 -2.67 0.25
C GLY A 155 -0.21 -1.87 0.38
N ARG A 156 -0.08 -0.56 0.54
CA ARG A 156 -1.21 0.34 0.83
C ARG A 156 -2.10 0.58 -0.38
N VAL A 157 -3.40 0.52 -0.17
CA VAL A 157 -4.40 1.20 -0.99
C VAL A 157 -4.91 2.40 -0.20
N ALA A 158 -5.10 3.55 -0.88
CA ALA A 158 -5.43 4.79 -0.21
C ALA A 158 -6.45 5.61 -0.99
N VAL A 159 -7.35 6.26 -0.25
CA VAL A 159 -8.22 7.32 -0.74
C VAL A 159 -8.08 8.55 0.16
N THR A 160 -8.22 9.73 -0.41
CA THR A 160 -8.17 10.98 0.37
C THR A 160 -9.39 11.11 1.28
N ARG A 161 -9.22 11.83 2.39
CA ARG A 161 -10.35 12.18 3.28
C ARG A 161 -11.21 13.31 2.74
N SER A 162 -10.81 13.92 1.61
CA SER A 162 -11.64 14.89 0.90
C SER A 162 -12.86 14.25 0.26
N THR A 163 -13.92 15.03 0.05
CA THR A 163 -15.13 14.56 -0.63
C THR A 163 -14.94 14.35 -2.13
N GLU A 164 -13.92 14.97 -2.71
CA GLU A 164 -13.65 14.91 -4.15
C GLU A 164 -12.43 14.03 -4.45
N GLU A 165 -12.50 13.28 -5.53
CA GLU A 165 -11.35 12.52 -6.05
C GLU A 165 -10.34 13.51 -6.67
N PRO A 166 -9.06 13.51 -6.24
CA PRO A 166 -8.06 14.48 -6.70
C PRO A 166 -7.89 14.57 -8.21
N LEU A 167 -8.01 13.43 -8.91
CA LEU A 167 -7.95 13.42 -10.37
C LEU A 167 -9.19 14.04 -11.02
N ALA A 168 -10.39 13.76 -10.49
CA ALA A 168 -11.64 14.33 -11.02
C ALA A 168 -11.64 15.86 -10.89
N GLU A 169 -11.21 16.37 -9.73
CA GLU A 169 -11.05 17.82 -9.51
C GLU A 169 -10.04 18.44 -10.49
N PHE A 170 -8.91 17.77 -10.71
CA PHE A 170 -7.90 18.22 -11.67
C PHE A 170 -8.45 18.25 -13.11
N LEU A 171 -9.15 17.21 -13.54
CA LEU A 171 -9.72 17.14 -14.89
C LEU A 171 -10.83 18.16 -15.10
N LEU A 172 -11.63 18.47 -14.07
CA LEU A 172 -12.66 19.51 -14.15
C LEU A 172 -12.03 20.91 -14.31
N LYS A 173 -10.97 21.21 -13.56
CA LYS A 173 -10.25 22.49 -13.62
C LYS A 173 -9.50 22.70 -14.96
N ASN A 174 -9.15 21.62 -15.66
CA ASN A 174 -8.38 21.67 -16.92
C ASN A 174 -9.24 21.34 -18.16
N LYS A 175 -10.57 21.28 -18.05
CA LYS A 175 -11.47 21.10 -19.21
C LYS A 175 -11.59 22.32 -20.12
N ASP A 176 -11.04 23.47 -19.72
CA ASP A 176 -11.10 24.74 -20.44
C ASP A 176 -9.78 25.05 -21.19
N ILE A 177 -8.95 24.04 -21.48
CA ILE A 177 -7.75 24.18 -22.32
C ILE A 177 -7.90 23.38 -23.60
#